data_6a5af27379f90f03ca1564620bfe54f5
#
_entry.id   6a5af27379f90f03ca1564620bfe54f5
#
_cell.length_a   1.000
_cell.length_b   1.000
_cell.length_c   1.000
_cell.angle_alpha   90.00
_cell.angle_beta   90.00
_cell.angle_gamma   90.00
#
_symmetry.space_group_name_H-M   'P 1'
#
loop_
_entity.id
_entity.type
_entity.pdbx_description
1 polymer ?
#
loop_
_entity_poly.entity_id
_entity_poly.type
_entity_poly.pdbx_seq_one_letter_code
_entity_poly.pdbx_strand_id
1 'polypeptide(L)'
;MRWIGKVGEEDLDPKLLMWDLHRHVDPALVPPGRTVVSFRFNDVPAKIRDWWLVMTAEEVDVCDFDPGYDVAVSVTGSLRRMVEIWRGDLGWPAAIRSGIIQLDGPERFRRAVPKWFPASQFAQVRRSAVDMTFWLAS
;
A
#
# COMPACT_ATOMS: atom_id res chain seq x y z
N MET A 1 -7.79 15.76 -17.74
CA MET A 1 -7.27 15.46 -17.18
C MET A 1 -6.17 15.23 -17.40
N ARG A 2 -5.49 15.26 -17.21
CA ARG A 2 -4.53 15.51 -17.40
C ARG A 2 -3.56 14.54 -17.41
N TRP A 3 -2.94 13.99 -16.83
CA TRP A 3 -1.91 13.09 -16.89
C TRP A 3 -2.41 11.73 -17.21
N ILE A 4 -1.61 10.90 -17.76
CA ILE A 4 -2.00 9.58 -18.18
C ILE A 4 -0.85 8.64 -17.90
N GLY A 5 -1.14 7.60 -17.12
CA GLY A 5 -0.16 6.58 -16.85
C GLY A 5 0.96 6.96 -15.91
N LYS A 6 0.93 8.17 -15.37
CA LYS A 6 1.91 8.61 -14.40
C LYS A 6 1.21 9.03 -13.13
N VAL A 7 1.93 8.91 -12.00
CA VAL A 7 1.44 9.40 -10.74
C VAL A 7 1.60 10.91 -10.73
N GLY A 8 0.49 11.64 -10.67
CA GLY A 8 0.50 13.08 -10.57
C GLY A 8 0.55 13.53 -9.14
N GLU A 9 0.87 14.80 -8.91
CA GLU A 9 0.94 15.31 -7.55
C GLU A 9 -0.38 15.21 -6.81
N GLU A 10 -1.47 15.39 -7.50
CA GLU A 10 -2.78 15.32 -6.88
C GLU A 10 -3.11 13.91 -6.41
N ASP A 11 -2.37 12.90 -6.89
CA ASP A 11 -2.55 11.52 -6.45
C ASP A 11 -1.71 11.20 -5.22
N LEU A 12 -0.85 12.13 -4.79
CA LEU A 12 0.09 11.89 -3.71
C LEU A 12 -0.47 12.41 -2.39
N ASP A 13 -1.56 11.81 -1.96
CA ASP A 13 -2.17 12.12 -0.68
C ASP A 13 -2.09 10.87 0.19
N PRO A 14 -1.27 10.90 1.26
CA PRO A 14 -1.11 9.71 2.09
C PRO A 14 -2.43 9.26 2.72
N LYS A 15 -3.31 10.20 3.05
CA LYS A 15 -4.59 9.83 3.64
C LYS A 15 -5.42 8.99 2.67
N LEU A 16 -5.48 9.41 1.41
CA LEU A 16 -6.24 8.67 0.41
C LEU A 16 -5.64 7.30 0.18
N LEU A 17 -4.32 7.22 0.10
CA LEU A 17 -3.66 5.93 -0.08
C LEU A 17 -3.96 4.99 1.09
N MET A 18 -3.84 5.50 2.32
CA MET A 18 -4.07 4.67 3.50
C MET A 18 -5.51 4.19 3.58
N TRP A 19 -6.46 5.05 3.22
CA TRP A 19 -7.86 4.63 3.18
C TRP A 19 -8.10 3.56 2.12
N ASP A 20 -7.47 3.71 0.95
CA ASP A 20 -7.60 2.70 -0.09
C ASP A 20 -6.95 1.38 0.31
N LEU A 21 -5.78 1.45 0.91
CA LEU A 21 -5.11 0.22 1.37
C LEU A 21 -5.97 -0.52 2.39
N HIS A 22 -6.53 0.20 3.37
CA HIS A 22 -7.27 -0.46 4.44
C HIS A 22 -8.53 -1.15 3.92
N ARG A 23 -9.14 -0.61 2.88
CA ARG A 23 -10.37 -1.19 2.33
C ARG A 23 -10.12 -2.47 1.56
N HIS A 24 -8.89 -2.71 1.13
CA HIS A 24 -8.56 -3.86 0.30
C HIS A 24 -7.89 -4.99 1.07
N VAL A 25 -7.72 -4.84 2.38
CA VAL A 25 -7.17 -5.92 3.19
C VAL A 25 -8.23 -7.01 3.33
N ASP A 26 -7.83 -8.24 2.99
CA ASP A 26 -8.70 -9.40 3.16
C ASP A 26 -8.61 -9.85 4.62
N PRO A 27 -9.71 -9.75 5.40
CA PRO A 27 -9.65 -10.13 6.82
C PRO A 27 -9.25 -11.57 7.04
N ALA A 28 -9.50 -12.44 6.07
CA ALA A 28 -9.13 -13.84 6.20
C ALA A 28 -7.61 -14.04 6.24
N LEU A 29 -6.85 -13.06 5.77
CA LEU A 29 -5.39 -13.14 5.76
C LEU A 29 -4.76 -12.52 6.99
N VAL A 30 -5.55 -11.89 7.86
CA VAL A 30 -5.06 -11.23 9.06
C VAL A 30 -4.97 -12.25 10.18
N PRO A 31 -3.82 -12.38 10.86
CA PRO A 31 -3.70 -13.33 11.97
C PRO A 31 -4.67 -13.02 13.10
N PRO A 32 -4.98 -14.01 13.93
CA PRO A 32 -5.83 -13.78 15.10
C PRO A 32 -5.24 -12.70 15.99
N GLY A 33 -6.11 -11.92 16.64
CA GLY A 33 -5.68 -10.84 17.50
C GLY A 33 -5.49 -9.56 16.72
N ARG A 34 -4.59 -8.71 17.21
CA ARG A 34 -4.34 -7.42 16.61
C ARG A 34 -2.99 -7.41 15.93
N THR A 35 -2.94 -6.95 14.68
CA THR A 35 -1.70 -6.79 13.93
C THR A 35 -1.61 -5.33 13.50
N VAL A 36 -0.49 -4.68 13.83
CA VAL A 36 -0.29 -3.27 13.51
C VAL A 36 0.84 -3.15 12.49
N VAL A 37 0.55 -2.46 11.38
CA VAL A 37 1.54 -2.16 10.36
C VAL A 37 1.74 -0.65 10.34
N SER A 38 2.98 -0.20 10.50
CA SER A 38 3.27 1.22 10.40
C SER A 38 3.80 1.53 9.01
N PHE A 39 3.45 2.73 8.52
CA PHE A 39 3.91 3.23 7.24
C PHE A 39 4.59 4.56 7.44
N ARG A 40 5.76 4.71 6.86
CA ARG A 40 6.46 6.00 6.88
C ARG A 40 6.78 6.41 5.45
N PHE A 41 6.25 7.57 5.06
CA PHE A 41 6.49 8.12 3.72
C PHE A 41 7.51 9.23 3.83
N ASN A 42 8.71 8.99 3.29
CA ASN A 42 9.85 9.88 3.52
C ASN A 42 9.94 11.05 2.56
N ASP A 43 8.95 11.18 1.67
CA ASP A 43 8.92 12.27 0.68
C ASP A 43 7.77 13.26 0.93
N VAL A 44 7.18 13.24 2.13
CA VAL A 44 6.09 14.14 2.50
C VAL A 44 6.44 14.88 3.78
N PRO A 45 5.74 15.99 4.09
CA PRO A 45 5.99 16.73 5.32
C PRO A 45 5.81 15.87 6.57
N ALA A 46 6.54 16.23 7.63
CA ALA A 46 6.56 15.42 8.85
C ALA A 46 5.18 15.21 9.45
N LYS A 47 4.28 16.17 9.29
CA LYS A 47 2.94 16.08 9.88
C LYS A 47 2.12 14.92 9.34
N ILE A 48 2.40 14.50 8.11
CA ILE A 48 1.60 13.48 7.43
C ILE A 48 2.47 12.31 6.99
N ARG A 49 3.61 12.14 7.65
CA ARG A 49 4.59 11.13 7.26
C ARG A 49 4.30 9.74 7.80
N ASP A 50 3.82 9.67 9.03
CA ASP A 50 3.68 8.39 9.73
C ASP A 50 2.21 8.02 9.88
N TRP A 51 1.91 6.76 9.52
CA TRP A 51 0.56 6.21 9.54
C TRP A 51 0.60 4.80 10.10
N TRP A 52 -0.54 4.35 10.61
CA TRP A 52 -0.65 3.01 11.17
C TRP A 52 -1.95 2.37 10.70
N LEU A 53 -1.89 1.09 10.38
CA LEU A 53 -3.08 0.28 10.15
C LEU A 53 -3.17 -0.71 11.30
N VAL A 54 -4.28 -0.68 12.00
CA VAL A 54 -4.56 -1.59 13.11
C VAL A 54 -5.55 -2.61 12.58
N MET A 55 -5.09 -3.84 12.41
CA MET A 55 -5.87 -4.88 11.74
C MET A 55 -6.29 -5.96 12.72
N THR A 56 -7.57 -6.30 12.69
CA THR A 56 -8.10 -7.46 13.39
C THR A 56 -8.95 -8.26 12.40
N ALA A 57 -9.46 -9.41 12.82
CA ALA A 57 -10.32 -10.20 11.96
C ALA A 57 -11.63 -9.49 11.63
N GLU A 58 -12.02 -8.53 12.47
CA GLU A 58 -13.29 -7.82 12.32
C GLU A 58 -13.18 -6.52 11.55
N GLU A 59 -12.06 -5.82 11.72
CA GLU A 59 -11.95 -4.50 11.09
C GLU A 59 -10.50 -4.08 10.91
N VAL A 60 -10.31 -3.09 10.04
CA VAL A 60 -9.01 -2.47 9.79
C VAL A 60 -9.18 -0.98 9.98
N ASP A 61 -8.44 -0.40 10.91
CA ASP A 61 -8.51 1.03 11.21
C ASP A 61 -7.28 1.76 10.70
N VAL A 62 -7.48 2.97 10.19
CA VAL A 62 -6.40 3.85 9.77
C VAL A 62 -6.16 4.88 10.88
N CYS A 63 -4.90 5.01 11.31
CA CYS A 63 -4.53 5.99 12.32
C CYS A 63 -3.44 6.89 11.78
N ASP A 64 -3.58 8.20 11.98
CA ASP A 64 -2.56 9.18 11.63
C ASP A 64 -1.76 9.61 12.85
N PHE A 65 -1.91 8.89 13.94
CA PHE A 65 -1.13 9.07 15.17
C PHE A 65 -0.82 7.69 15.72
N ASP A 66 0.23 7.62 16.54
CA ASP A 66 0.65 6.35 17.13
C ASP A 66 -0.45 5.81 18.03
N PRO A 67 -1.03 4.65 17.72
CA PRO A 67 -2.13 4.10 18.52
C PRO A 67 -1.66 3.45 19.83
N GLY A 68 -0.34 3.37 20.06
CA GLY A 68 0.17 2.84 21.31
C GLY A 68 0.31 1.33 21.37
N TYR A 69 0.15 0.64 20.24
CA TYR A 69 0.32 -0.80 20.18
C TYR A 69 1.68 -1.17 19.58
N ASP A 70 2.13 -2.36 19.88
CA ASP A 70 3.36 -2.86 19.26
C ASP A 70 3.17 -2.99 17.76
N VAL A 71 4.17 -2.57 17.01
CA VAL A 71 4.15 -2.65 15.55
C VAL A 71 4.72 -4.00 15.12
N ALA A 72 3.94 -4.74 14.35
CA ALA A 72 4.38 -6.04 13.85
C ALA A 72 5.39 -5.89 12.71
N VAL A 73 5.13 -4.93 11.80
CA VAL A 73 6.02 -4.69 10.68
C VAL A 73 5.91 -3.23 10.27
N SER A 74 7.04 -2.65 9.89
CA SER A 74 7.11 -1.27 9.43
C SER A 74 7.42 -1.24 7.95
N VAL A 75 6.72 -0.38 7.22
CA VAL A 75 6.92 -0.16 5.79
C VAL A 75 7.45 1.26 5.61
N THR A 76 8.63 1.39 5.04
CA THR A 76 9.25 2.70 4.82
C THR A 76 9.58 2.88 3.35
N GLY A 77 9.21 4.02 2.81
CA GLY A 77 9.49 4.35 1.42
C GLY A 77 8.85 5.66 1.07
N SER A 78 8.91 6.04 -0.20
CA SER A 78 8.25 7.25 -0.63
C SER A 78 6.77 6.99 -0.88
N LEU A 79 5.96 8.02 -0.68
CA LEU A 79 4.53 7.92 -0.99
C LEU A 79 4.33 7.63 -2.47
N ARG A 80 5.14 8.26 -3.32
CA ARG A 80 5.05 8.05 -4.77
C ARG A 80 5.21 6.58 -5.13
N ARG A 81 6.21 5.92 -4.55
CA ARG A 81 6.46 4.52 -4.85
C ARG A 81 5.36 3.62 -4.31
N MET A 82 4.84 3.95 -3.13
CA MET A 82 3.72 3.18 -2.58
C MET A 82 2.47 3.31 -3.45
N VAL A 83 2.22 4.50 -3.99
CA VAL A 83 1.09 4.67 -4.91
C VAL A 83 1.31 3.85 -6.18
N GLU A 84 2.54 3.79 -6.67
CA GLU A 84 2.84 2.96 -7.84
C GLU A 84 2.59 1.48 -7.56
N ILE A 85 2.94 1.02 -6.36
CA ILE A 85 2.67 -0.36 -5.97
C ILE A 85 1.17 -0.60 -5.89
N TRP A 86 0.44 0.31 -5.24
CA TRP A 86 -1.00 0.19 -5.12
C TRP A 86 -1.68 0.16 -6.48
N ARG A 87 -1.18 0.92 -7.44
CA ARG A 87 -1.73 0.95 -8.79
C ARG A 87 -1.30 -0.24 -9.65
N GLY A 88 -0.34 -1.03 -9.16
CA GLY A 88 0.14 -2.18 -9.91
C GLY A 88 1.25 -1.85 -10.91
N ASP A 89 1.77 -0.62 -10.87
CA ASP A 89 2.84 -0.21 -11.79
C ASP A 89 4.20 -0.67 -11.31
N LEU A 90 4.33 -0.99 -10.02
CA LEU A 90 5.56 -1.46 -9.40
C LEU A 90 5.21 -2.64 -8.50
N GLY A 91 5.88 -3.77 -8.71
CA GLY A 91 5.61 -4.95 -7.90
C GLY A 91 6.32 -4.91 -6.56
N TRP A 92 5.69 -5.49 -5.54
CA TRP A 92 6.29 -5.59 -4.22
C TRP A 92 7.69 -6.24 -4.26
N PRO A 93 7.86 -7.40 -4.92
CA PRO A 93 9.18 -8.06 -4.90
C PRO A 93 10.28 -7.18 -5.47
N ALA A 94 10.01 -6.49 -6.56
CA ALA A 94 11.01 -5.61 -7.17
C ALA A 94 11.33 -4.43 -6.27
N ALA A 95 10.30 -3.85 -5.64
CA ALA A 95 10.49 -2.70 -4.77
C ALA A 95 11.32 -3.08 -3.53
N ILE A 96 11.07 -4.26 -2.98
CA ILE A 96 11.79 -4.72 -1.80
C ILE A 96 13.23 -5.07 -2.15
N ARG A 97 13.43 -5.80 -3.23
CA ARG A 97 14.78 -6.20 -3.64
C ARG A 97 15.67 -5.02 -3.94
N SER A 98 15.12 -3.98 -4.56
CA SER A 98 15.91 -2.81 -4.94
C SER A 98 16.09 -1.82 -3.80
N GLY A 99 15.43 -2.04 -2.64
CA GLY A 99 15.53 -1.13 -1.52
C GLY A 99 14.65 0.11 -1.64
N ILE A 100 13.81 0.17 -2.67
CA ILE A 100 12.89 1.29 -2.85
C ILE A 100 11.89 1.33 -1.70
N ILE A 101 11.43 0.17 -1.28
CA ILE A 101 10.59 0.03 -0.10
C ILE A 101 11.33 -0.88 0.88
N GLN A 102 11.36 -0.48 2.14
CA GLN A 102 12.00 -1.26 3.19
C GLN A 102 10.96 -1.80 4.15
N LEU A 103 11.05 -3.09 4.45
CA LEU A 103 10.19 -3.74 5.42
C LEU A 103 11.03 -4.14 6.63
N ASP A 104 10.54 -3.83 7.82
CA ASP A 104 11.26 -4.12 9.06
C ASP A 104 10.34 -4.84 10.02
N GLY A 105 10.77 -6.00 10.48
CA GLY A 105 9.99 -6.84 11.38
C GLY A 105 10.26 -8.32 11.14
N PRO A 106 9.58 -9.20 11.88
CA PRO A 106 9.75 -10.65 11.69
C PRO A 106 9.43 -11.06 10.26
N GLU A 107 10.15 -12.04 9.78
CA GLU A 107 10.05 -12.49 8.39
C GLU A 107 8.61 -12.86 8.01
N ARG A 108 7.90 -13.53 8.90
CA ARG A 108 6.51 -13.94 8.62
C ARG A 108 5.62 -12.75 8.31
N PHE A 109 5.82 -11.64 9.00
CA PHE A 109 5.04 -10.43 8.76
C PHE A 109 5.52 -9.71 7.52
N ARG A 110 6.84 -9.67 7.29
CA ARG A 110 7.36 -9.06 6.07
C ARG A 110 6.84 -9.79 4.83
N ARG A 111 6.75 -11.11 4.89
CA ARG A 111 6.22 -11.90 3.78
C ARG A 111 4.73 -11.69 3.58
N ALA A 112 4.02 -11.36 4.65
CA ALA A 112 2.58 -11.15 4.57
C ALA A 112 2.19 -9.81 3.96
N VAL A 113 3.07 -8.80 4.05
CA VAL A 113 2.75 -7.45 3.59
C VAL A 113 2.21 -7.42 2.15
N PRO A 114 2.86 -8.05 1.17
CA PRO A 114 2.31 -8.03 -0.19
C PRO A 114 0.96 -8.70 -0.31
N LYS A 115 0.66 -9.65 0.56
CA LYS A 115 -0.64 -10.34 0.55
C LYS A 115 -1.72 -9.50 1.18
N TRP A 116 -1.37 -8.72 2.22
CA TRP A 116 -2.33 -7.82 2.86
C TRP A 116 -2.64 -6.62 1.98
N PHE A 117 -1.69 -6.18 1.18
CA PHE A 117 -1.81 -4.95 0.38
C PHE A 117 -1.54 -5.24 -1.09
N PRO A 118 -2.42 -6.01 -1.74
CA PRO A 118 -2.24 -6.28 -3.18
C PRO A 118 -2.54 -5.03 -3.99
N ALA A 119 -2.17 -5.06 -5.26
CA ALA A 119 -2.50 -3.97 -6.15
C ALA A 119 -4.02 -3.78 -6.18
N SER A 120 -4.44 -2.52 -6.34
CA SER A 120 -5.85 -2.19 -6.38
C SER A 120 -6.57 -2.97 -7.47
N GLN A 121 -7.75 -3.50 -7.14
CA GLN A 121 -8.56 -4.17 -8.15
C GLN A 121 -8.95 -3.21 -9.27
N PHE A 122 -9.21 -1.96 -8.90
CA PHE A 122 -9.54 -0.96 -9.90
C PHE A 122 -8.37 -0.77 -10.87
N ALA A 123 -7.15 -0.69 -10.36
CA ALA A 123 -5.96 -0.56 -11.21
C ALA A 123 -5.78 -1.79 -12.08
N GLN A 124 -6.02 -2.97 -11.53
CA GLN A 124 -5.91 -4.21 -12.28
C GLN A 124 -6.96 -4.29 -13.39
N VAL A 125 -8.18 -3.88 -13.08
CA VAL A 125 -9.24 -3.87 -14.08
C VAL A 125 -8.91 -2.91 -15.21
N ARG A 126 -8.44 -1.73 -14.87
CA ARG A 126 -8.05 -0.75 -15.89
C ARG A 126 -6.91 -1.27 -16.75
N ARG A 127 -5.93 -1.90 -16.14
CA ARG A 127 -4.81 -2.46 -16.87
C ARG A 127 -5.27 -3.54 -17.83
N SER A 128 -6.14 -4.43 -17.37
CA SER A 128 -6.69 -5.48 -18.22
C SER A 128 -7.51 -4.92 -19.36
N ALA A 129 -8.31 -3.89 -19.08
CA ALA A 129 -9.13 -3.26 -20.11
C ALA A 129 -8.26 -2.61 -21.18
N VAL A 130 -7.18 -1.97 -20.78
CA VAL A 130 -6.26 -1.35 -21.72
C VAL A 130 -5.61 -2.43 -22.59
N ASP A 131 -5.18 -3.52 -21.98
CA ASP A 131 -4.58 -4.62 -22.71
C ASP A 131 -5.55 -5.21 -23.72
N MET A 132 -6.80 -5.39 -23.30
CA MET A 132 -7.82 -5.93 -24.19
C MET A 132 -8.10 -4.99 -25.35
N THR A 133 -8.15 -3.70 -25.08
CA THR A 133 -8.35 -2.70 -26.10
C THR A 133 -7.24 -2.74 -27.12
N PHE A 134 -6.02 -2.86 -26.63
CA PHE A 134 -4.85 -2.96 -27.50
C PHE A 134 -4.96 -4.18 -28.40
N TRP A 135 -5.35 -5.30 -27.85
CA TRP A 135 -5.56 -6.52 -28.61
C TRP A 135 -6.60 -6.35 -29.69
N LEU A 136 -7.72 -5.73 -29.35
CA LEU A 136 -8.80 -5.55 -30.32
C LEU A 136 -8.40 -4.58 -31.43
N ALA A 137 -7.55 -3.63 -31.12
CA ALA A 137 -7.08 -2.67 -32.12
C ALA A 137 -6.08 -3.29 -33.07
N SER A 138 -5.46 -4.39 -32.69
CA SER A 138 -4.51 -5.07 -33.52
C SER A 138 -5.20 -5.97 -34.50
#